data_083a24aa134073d1411bfa6ccfd2dbc0
#
_entry.id   083a24aa134073d1411bfa6ccfd2dbc0
#
_cell.length_a   1.000
_cell.length_b   1.000
_cell.length_c   1.000
_cell.angle_alpha   90.00
_cell.angle_beta   90.00
_cell.angle_gamma   90.00
#
_symmetry.space_group_name_H-M   'P 1'
#
loop_
_entity.id
_entity.type
_entity.pdbx_description
1 polymer ?
#
loop_
_entity_poly.entity_id
_entity_poly.type
_entity_poly.pdbx_seq_one_letter_code
_entity_poly.pdbx_strand_id
1 'polypeptide(L)'
;MKNLLNIKQLFLIFALALCVLPACKEKKDGKLSTDLVTSPKSATETSNKQAVITFEKTEHEFGTLLQGEVVSYSFHFTNTGNVPLIISEVGSSCGCTVGDYPHEPIAPGKTGDIKVTYDSSGHHGFQSRTLTVMSNTIPAKTTLRIKGTVLTPDQY
;
A
#
# COMPACT_ATOMS: atom_id res chain seq x y z
N MET A 1 42.29 2.59 46.09
CA MET A 1 42.16 1.49 47.05
C MET A 1 40.97 0.65 46.64
N LYS A 2 41.23 -0.38 45.89
CA LYS A 2 41.07 -1.79 46.23
C LYS A 2 39.62 -2.23 46.46
N ASN A 3 39.03 -2.85 45.46
CA ASN A 3 38.27 -4.06 45.72
C ASN A 3 38.40 -4.99 44.47
N LEU A 4 39.50 -5.70 44.48
CA LEU A 4 39.61 -6.96 43.75
C LEU A 4 38.71 -7.97 44.45
N LEU A 5 37.47 -8.04 44.06
CA LEU A 5 36.63 -9.16 44.48
C LEU A 5 37.10 -10.39 43.73
N ASN A 6 37.61 -11.35 44.46
CA ASN A 6 38.29 -12.53 43.99
C ASN A 6 37.40 -13.30 43.00
N ILE A 7 37.85 -13.46 41.78
CA ILE A 7 37.20 -14.23 40.70
C ILE A 7 36.80 -15.65 41.17
N LYS A 8 37.53 -16.19 42.13
CA LYS A 8 37.20 -17.49 42.76
C LYS A 8 35.92 -17.46 43.60
N GLN A 9 35.55 -16.33 44.21
CA GLN A 9 34.27 -16.22 44.93
C GLN A 9 33.10 -16.04 43.98
N LEU A 10 33.31 -15.44 42.83
CA LEU A 10 32.24 -15.32 41.81
C LEU A 10 31.89 -16.66 41.21
N PHE A 11 32.87 -17.56 40.98
CA PHE A 11 32.64 -18.94 40.51
C PHE A 11 31.91 -19.82 41.51
N LEU A 12 32.12 -19.61 42.82
CA LEU A 12 31.48 -20.39 43.86
C LEU A 12 30.01 -20.02 44.05
N ILE A 13 29.65 -18.81 43.82
CA ILE A 13 28.25 -18.33 43.86
C ILE A 13 27.49 -18.81 42.60
N PHE A 14 28.17 -18.90 41.46
CA PHE A 14 27.54 -19.36 40.20
C PHE A 14 27.30 -20.89 40.18
N ALA A 15 28.14 -21.65 40.91
CA ALA A 15 27.99 -23.10 41.02
C ALA A 15 26.86 -23.52 41.96
N LEU A 16 26.42 -22.67 42.90
CA LEU A 16 25.37 -23.00 43.88
C LEU A 16 23.95 -22.63 43.36
N ALA A 17 23.84 -21.89 42.25
CA ALA A 17 22.54 -21.49 41.66
C ALA A 17 21.96 -22.53 40.67
N LEU A 18 22.67 -23.63 40.38
CA LEU A 18 22.28 -24.58 39.31
C LEU A 18 21.56 -25.82 39.81
N CYS A 19 21.10 -25.88 41.08
CA CYS A 19 20.50 -27.08 41.67
C CYS A 19 19.03 -26.94 42.10
N VAL A 20 18.24 -26.05 41.48
CA VAL A 20 16.79 -26.05 41.74
C VAL A 20 16.03 -26.08 40.42
N LEU A 21 15.97 -27.27 39.81
CA LEU A 21 14.97 -27.58 38.80
C LEU A 21 13.86 -28.38 39.48
N PRO A 22 12.63 -27.88 39.54
CA PRO A 22 11.49 -28.69 39.93
C PRO A 22 11.17 -29.68 38.80
N ALA A 23 11.26 -30.95 39.04
CA ALA A 23 10.78 -32.03 38.19
C ALA A 23 9.28 -31.90 37.99
N CYS A 24 8.85 -31.54 36.77
CA CYS A 24 7.48 -31.70 36.34
C CYS A 24 7.17 -33.21 36.22
N LYS A 25 6.34 -33.67 37.12
CA LYS A 25 5.78 -35.03 37.16
C LYS A 25 4.72 -35.14 36.08
N GLU A 26 4.97 -35.94 35.06
CA GLU A 26 3.96 -36.40 34.10
C GLU A 26 2.93 -37.27 34.85
N LYS A 27 1.69 -36.81 34.83
CA LYS A 27 0.55 -37.64 35.21
C LYS A 27 -0.10 -38.16 33.93
N LYS A 28 0.26 -39.41 33.57
CA LYS A 28 -0.53 -40.23 32.66
C LYS A 28 -1.79 -40.66 33.40
N ASP A 29 -2.92 -40.19 32.96
CA ASP A 29 -4.17 -40.90 33.13
C ASP A 29 -4.95 -40.79 31.83
N GLY A 30 -5.01 -41.96 31.18
CA GLY A 30 -5.76 -42.17 29.96
C GLY A 30 -7.26 -42.21 30.23
N LYS A 31 -7.97 -41.56 29.38
CA LYS A 31 -9.27 -42.05 28.89
C LYS A 31 -9.56 -41.37 27.58
N LEU A 32 -9.35 -42.07 26.48
CA LEU A 32 -9.92 -41.68 25.21
C LEU A 32 -11.44 -41.70 25.33
N SER A 33 -12.05 -40.53 25.39
CA SER A 33 -13.44 -40.39 25.00
C SER A 33 -13.47 -40.13 23.50
N THR A 34 -13.76 -41.14 22.74
CA THR A 34 -14.21 -41.06 21.37
C THR A 34 -15.64 -40.56 21.39
N ASP A 35 -15.84 -39.27 21.46
CA ASP A 35 -17.05 -38.62 20.99
C ASP A 35 -16.83 -37.11 20.91
N LEU A 36 -17.19 -36.59 19.76
CA LEU A 36 -17.11 -35.21 19.29
C LEU A 36 -15.89 -34.92 18.42
N VAL A 37 -15.78 -35.68 17.30
CA VAL A 37 -15.33 -35.06 16.05
C VAL A 37 -16.48 -34.13 15.60
N THR A 38 -16.64 -33.06 16.33
CA THR A 38 -17.19 -31.87 15.73
C THR A 38 -16.08 -31.34 14.85
N SER A 39 -16.11 -31.73 13.59
CA SER A 39 -15.36 -31.03 12.56
C SER A 39 -15.56 -29.55 12.84
N PRO A 40 -14.53 -28.75 13.10
CA PRO A 40 -14.70 -27.33 12.96
C PRO A 40 -15.13 -27.17 11.52
N LYS A 41 -16.40 -26.77 11.33
CA LYS A 41 -16.90 -26.26 10.09
C LYS A 41 -15.82 -25.29 9.65
N SER A 42 -15.01 -25.75 8.70
CA SER A 42 -14.02 -24.94 8.05
C SER A 42 -14.81 -23.75 7.52
N ALA A 43 -14.83 -22.71 8.33
CA ALA A 43 -15.18 -21.40 7.84
C ALA A 43 -14.06 -21.04 6.85
N THR A 44 -14.23 -21.55 5.64
CA THR A 44 -13.61 -21.01 4.46
C THR A 44 -14.36 -19.69 4.15
N GLU A 45 -14.52 -18.87 5.16
CA GLU A 45 -14.54 -17.45 4.96
C GLU A 45 -13.07 -17.04 4.78
N THR A 46 -12.57 -17.34 3.61
CA THR A 46 -11.56 -16.50 3.01
C THR A 46 -12.25 -15.15 2.90
N SER A 47 -12.23 -14.38 3.98
CA SER A 47 -12.66 -12.98 3.94
C SER A 47 -11.72 -12.37 2.90
N ASN A 48 -12.26 -12.13 1.73
CA ASN A 48 -11.55 -11.60 0.57
C ASN A 48 -11.20 -10.15 0.90
N LYS A 49 -10.24 -9.98 1.84
CA LYS A 49 -9.76 -8.68 2.30
C LYS A 49 -8.94 -8.08 1.19
N GLN A 50 -9.55 -7.19 0.44
CA GLN A 50 -8.95 -6.56 -0.72
C GLN A 50 -9.28 -5.07 -0.76
N ALA A 51 -8.26 -4.25 -0.97
CA ALA A 51 -8.44 -2.87 -1.38
C ALA A 51 -8.81 -2.85 -2.87
N VAL A 52 -9.74 -2.00 -3.25
CA VAL A 52 -10.16 -1.81 -4.64
C VAL A 52 -10.24 -0.32 -4.91
N ILE A 53 -9.48 0.16 -5.89
CA ILE A 53 -9.55 1.54 -6.37
C ILE A 53 -10.48 1.61 -7.57
N THR A 54 -11.53 2.41 -7.48
CA THR A 54 -12.48 2.64 -8.57
C THR A 54 -12.45 4.11 -8.95
N PHE A 55 -11.98 4.40 -10.15
CA PHE A 55 -11.97 5.76 -10.70
C PHE A 55 -13.30 6.07 -11.37
N GLU A 56 -13.79 7.31 -11.22
CA GLU A 56 -14.95 7.81 -11.97
C GLU A 56 -14.65 7.86 -13.47
N LYS A 57 -13.40 8.27 -13.80
CA LYS A 57 -12.86 8.29 -15.16
C LYS A 57 -11.40 7.89 -15.12
N THR A 58 -10.96 7.09 -16.06
CA THR A 58 -9.55 6.71 -16.23
C THR A 58 -8.87 7.48 -17.37
N GLU A 59 -9.64 8.22 -18.13
CA GLU A 59 -9.15 9.12 -19.18
C GLU A 59 -9.77 10.52 -19.05
N HIS A 60 -8.95 11.52 -19.36
CA HIS A 60 -9.40 12.92 -19.47
C HIS A 60 -8.85 13.54 -20.76
N GLU A 61 -9.70 14.27 -21.47
CA GLU A 61 -9.34 15.00 -22.68
C GLU A 61 -9.36 16.50 -22.41
N PHE A 62 -8.22 17.14 -22.57
CA PHE A 62 -8.11 18.60 -22.43
C PHE A 62 -8.62 19.39 -23.65
N GLY A 63 -8.89 18.69 -24.76
CA GLY A 63 -9.24 19.32 -26.02
C GLY A 63 -8.04 19.94 -26.72
N THR A 64 -8.20 21.15 -27.24
CA THR A 64 -7.16 21.89 -27.94
C THR A 64 -6.50 22.90 -27.00
N LEU A 65 -5.18 22.87 -26.91
CA LEU A 65 -4.33 23.75 -26.12
C LEU A 65 -3.44 24.57 -27.05
N LEU A 66 -3.11 25.78 -26.65
CA LEU A 66 -2.03 26.54 -27.27
C LEU A 66 -0.69 26.10 -26.64
N GLN A 67 0.35 26.02 -27.44
CA GLN A 67 1.69 25.69 -26.94
C GLN A 67 2.11 26.68 -25.83
N GLY A 68 2.53 26.12 -24.68
CA GLY A 68 2.85 26.89 -23.47
C GLY A 68 1.72 26.97 -22.45
N GLU A 69 0.51 26.50 -22.78
CA GLU A 69 -0.56 26.42 -21.79
C GLU A 69 -0.31 25.30 -20.80
N VAL A 70 -0.65 25.57 -19.51
CA VAL A 70 -0.57 24.64 -18.41
C VAL A 70 -1.98 24.34 -17.93
N VAL A 71 -2.35 23.07 -17.97
CA VAL A 71 -3.69 22.61 -17.58
C VAL A 71 -3.61 21.56 -16.48
N SER A 72 -4.63 21.53 -15.63
CA SER A 72 -4.69 20.56 -14.52
C SER A 72 -6.02 19.83 -14.52
N TYR A 73 -5.97 18.57 -14.07
CA TYR A 73 -7.16 17.75 -13.86
C TYR A 73 -6.99 16.89 -12.60
N SER A 74 -8.09 16.63 -11.90
CA SER A 74 -8.13 15.74 -10.76
C SER A 74 -8.91 14.47 -11.12
N PHE A 75 -8.25 13.33 -11.05
CA PHE A 75 -8.90 12.03 -11.17
C PHE A 75 -9.50 11.63 -9.83
N HIS A 76 -10.83 11.64 -9.76
CA HIS A 76 -11.57 11.23 -8.57
C HIS A 76 -11.68 9.71 -8.50
N PHE A 77 -11.48 9.16 -7.32
CA PHE A 77 -11.62 7.73 -7.08
C PHE A 77 -12.28 7.44 -5.73
N THR A 78 -12.76 6.21 -5.59
CA THR A 78 -13.32 5.66 -4.34
C THR A 78 -12.62 4.34 -4.01
N ASN A 79 -12.31 4.12 -2.73
CA ASN A 79 -11.98 2.78 -2.26
C ASN A 79 -13.26 1.96 -2.14
N THR A 80 -13.55 1.14 -3.12
CA THR A 80 -14.72 0.24 -3.15
C THR A 80 -14.43 -1.14 -2.54
N GLY A 81 -13.21 -1.34 -2.04
CA GLY A 81 -12.79 -2.53 -1.32
C GLY A 81 -13.28 -2.55 0.14
N ASN A 82 -12.83 -3.54 0.88
CA ASN A 82 -13.22 -3.76 2.28
C ASN A 82 -12.04 -3.63 3.27
N VAL A 83 -10.87 -3.20 2.79
CA VAL A 83 -9.70 -2.83 3.60
C VAL A 83 -9.16 -1.48 3.16
N PRO A 84 -8.35 -0.80 3.99
CA PRO A 84 -7.73 0.46 3.61
C PRO A 84 -6.93 0.36 2.30
N LEU A 85 -7.16 1.32 1.40
CA LEU A 85 -6.40 1.50 0.16
C LEU A 85 -5.17 2.36 0.45
N ILE A 86 -4.02 1.89 0.01
CA ILE A 86 -2.74 2.61 0.13
C ILE A 86 -2.21 2.82 -1.29
N ILE A 87 -2.00 4.08 -1.66
CA ILE A 87 -1.31 4.46 -2.89
C ILE A 87 0.16 4.64 -2.54
N SER A 88 1.01 3.78 -3.10
CA SER A 88 2.45 3.80 -2.82
C SER A 88 3.22 4.75 -3.72
N GLU A 89 2.74 4.94 -4.96
CA GLU A 89 3.40 5.78 -5.94
C GLU A 89 2.42 6.20 -7.04
N VAL A 90 2.60 7.41 -7.55
CA VAL A 90 1.98 7.87 -8.81
C VAL A 90 3.08 8.39 -9.71
N GLY A 91 3.37 7.63 -10.78
CA GLY A 91 4.35 7.99 -11.79
C GLY A 91 3.69 8.52 -13.06
N SER A 92 4.41 9.34 -13.83
CA SER A 92 3.94 9.82 -15.12
C SER A 92 4.95 9.52 -16.23
N SER A 93 4.45 9.26 -17.45
CA SER A 93 5.28 9.29 -18.64
C SER A 93 5.60 10.74 -18.99
N CYS A 94 6.80 11.00 -19.51
CA CYS A 94 7.38 12.32 -19.81
C CYS A 94 6.39 13.48 -20.08
N GLY A 95 6.55 14.60 -19.39
CA GLY A 95 5.83 15.85 -19.66
C GLY A 95 4.60 16.14 -18.77
N CYS A 96 4.22 15.21 -17.88
CA CYS A 96 3.21 15.51 -16.84
C CYS A 96 3.86 15.62 -15.47
N THR A 97 3.39 16.54 -14.66
CA THR A 97 3.70 16.60 -13.24
C THR A 97 2.53 16.02 -12.47
N VAL A 98 2.82 15.01 -11.63
CA VAL A 98 1.87 14.57 -10.61
C VAL A 98 1.90 15.63 -9.51
N GLY A 99 0.78 16.30 -9.31
CA GLY A 99 0.71 17.41 -8.35
C GLY A 99 0.57 16.91 -6.92
N ASP A 100 -0.48 16.16 -6.66
CA ASP A 100 -0.81 15.68 -5.31
C ASP A 100 -1.68 14.43 -5.37
N TYR A 101 -1.52 13.56 -4.37
CA TYR A 101 -2.36 12.39 -4.15
C TYR A 101 -2.33 12.00 -2.66
N PRO A 102 -3.34 11.27 -2.15
CA PRO A 102 -3.36 10.88 -0.75
C PRO A 102 -2.20 9.94 -0.36
N HIS A 103 -1.43 10.32 0.64
CA HIS A 103 -0.34 9.53 1.23
C HIS A 103 -0.82 8.68 2.41
N GLU A 104 -1.95 9.06 3.03
CA GLU A 104 -2.55 8.32 4.13
C GLU A 104 -3.47 7.21 3.61
N PRO A 105 -3.63 6.10 4.37
CA PRO A 105 -4.54 5.03 3.99
C PRO A 105 -5.99 5.52 3.86
N ILE A 106 -6.64 5.21 2.74
CA ILE A 106 -8.02 5.60 2.44
C ILE A 106 -8.96 4.46 2.88
N ALA A 107 -9.79 4.72 3.89
CA ALA A 107 -10.72 3.74 4.42
C ALA A 107 -11.74 3.25 3.37
N PRO A 108 -12.34 2.05 3.53
CA PRO A 108 -13.42 1.56 2.69
C PRO A 108 -14.56 2.58 2.53
N GLY A 109 -15.02 2.78 1.30
CA GLY A 109 -16.08 3.74 0.95
C GLY A 109 -15.66 5.21 0.94
N LYS A 110 -14.40 5.53 1.25
CA LYS A 110 -13.89 6.91 1.17
C LYS A 110 -13.32 7.21 -0.21
N THR A 111 -13.34 8.48 -0.56
CA THR A 111 -12.88 9.03 -1.84
C THR A 111 -11.52 9.70 -1.70
N GLY A 112 -10.84 9.89 -2.82
CA GLY A 112 -9.62 10.66 -2.94
C GLY A 112 -9.43 11.17 -4.36
N ASP A 113 -8.41 12.02 -4.53
CA ASP A 113 -8.10 12.67 -5.78
C ASP A 113 -6.63 12.49 -6.15
N ILE A 114 -6.36 12.28 -7.43
CA ILE A 114 -5.00 12.34 -7.99
C ILE A 114 -4.95 13.54 -8.91
N LYS A 115 -4.24 14.59 -8.49
CA LYS A 115 -4.08 15.80 -9.27
C LYS A 115 -2.92 15.67 -10.25
N VAL A 116 -3.19 15.99 -11.50
CA VAL A 116 -2.23 15.97 -12.60
C VAL A 116 -2.17 17.34 -13.25
N THR A 117 -0.97 17.80 -13.56
CA THR A 117 -0.72 19.01 -14.34
C THR A 117 0.06 18.65 -15.58
N TYR A 118 -0.39 19.14 -16.72
CA TYR A 118 0.28 19.01 -18.00
C TYR A 118 0.73 20.38 -18.49
N ASP A 119 2.02 20.50 -18.81
CA ASP A 119 2.62 21.67 -19.44
C ASP A 119 2.82 21.36 -20.93
N SER A 120 2.18 22.15 -21.79
CA SER A 120 2.25 21.96 -23.24
C SER A 120 3.48 22.61 -23.89
N SER A 121 4.36 23.25 -23.11
CA SER A 121 5.57 23.90 -23.60
C SER A 121 6.47 22.88 -24.36
N GLY A 122 6.87 23.26 -25.57
CA GLY A 122 7.72 22.42 -26.42
C GLY A 122 7.03 21.19 -27.03
N HIS A 123 5.72 21.00 -26.80
CA HIS A 123 4.93 19.95 -27.41
C HIS A 123 4.08 20.50 -28.56
N HIS A 124 3.73 19.68 -29.53
CA HIS A 124 2.84 20.01 -30.63
C HIS A 124 2.05 18.78 -31.12
N GLY A 125 0.92 19.02 -31.78
CA GLY A 125 0.07 17.97 -32.32
C GLY A 125 -0.63 17.17 -31.24
N PHE A 126 -1.12 15.97 -31.57
CA PHE A 126 -1.84 15.12 -30.62
C PHE A 126 -0.91 14.60 -29.52
N GLN A 127 -1.31 14.81 -28.31
CA GLN A 127 -0.62 14.36 -27.09
C GLN A 127 -1.46 13.32 -26.36
N SER A 128 -0.82 12.24 -25.92
CA SER A 128 -1.41 11.22 -25.07
C SER A 128 -0.39 10.84 -24.01
N ARG A 129 -0.70 11.13 -22.75
CA ARG A 129 0.19 10.92 -21.60
C ARG A 129 -0.43 9.93 -20.66
N THR A 130 0.40 9.04 -20.13
CA THR A 130 -0.01 7.96 -19.24
C THR A 130 0.52 8.22 -17.84
N LEU A 131 -0.36 8.03 -16.84
CA LEU A 131 0.02 7.98 -15.44
C LEU A 131 -0.16 6.56 -14.95
N THR A 132 0.74 6.15 -14.07
CA THR A 132 0.70 4.85 -13.41
C THR A 132 0.47 5.05 -11.92
N VAL A 133 -0.60 4.49 -11.41
CA VAL A 133 -0.93 4.48 -9.98
C VAL A 133 -0.59 3.10 -9.43
N MET A 134 0.33 3.06 -8.47
CA MET A 134 0.72 1.85 -7.75
C MET A 134 0.03 1.83 -6.39
N SER A 135 -0.63 0.73 -6.06
CA SER A 135 -1.41 0.60 -4.82
C SER A 135 -1.45 -0.85 -4.33
N ASN A 136 -1.96 -1.07 -3.12
CA ASN A 136 -2.15 -2.40 -2.54
C ASN A 136 -3.39 -3.15 -3.10
N THR A 137 -3.80 -2.84 -4.31
CA THR A 137 -4.89 -3.51 -5.03
C THR A 137 -4.41 -4.72 -5.84
N ILE A 138 -5.33 -5.50 -6.37
CA ILE A 138 -5.03 -6.57 -7.33
C ILE A 138 -5.86 -6.32 -8.61
N PRO A 139 -5.21 -5.99 -9.73
CA PRO A 139 -3.77 -5.76 -9.92
C PRO A 139 -3.26 -4.52 -9.17
N ALA A 140 -1.98 -4.51 -8.79
CA ALA A 140 -1.37 -3.41 -8.04
C ALA A 140 -1.18 -2.12 -8.86
N LYS A 141 -1.30 -2.22 -10.18
CA LYS A 141 -1.09 -1.13 -11.13
C LYS A 141 -2.40 -0.72 -11.78
N THR A 142 -2.73 0.56 -11.70
CA THR A 142 -3.82 1.19 -12.46
C THR A 142 -3.24 2.26 -13.38
N THR A 143 -3.76 2.34 -14.60
CA THR A 143 -3.31 3.29 -15.61
C THR A 143 -4.38 4.36 -15.83
N LEU A 144 -3.96 5.62 -15.72
CA LEU A 144 -4.77 6.79 -16.10
C LEU A 144 -4.17 7.44 -17.34
N ARG A 145 -4.98 8.19 -18.09
CA ARG A 145 -4.55 8.82 -19.33
C ARG A 145 -5.12 10.22 -19.46
N ILE A 146 -4.28 11.14 -19.93
CA ILE A 146 -4.71 12.46 -20.39
C ILE A 146 -4.41 12.60 -21.88
N LYS A 147 -5.28 13.29 -22.60
CA LYS A 147 -5.18 13.50 -24.04
C LYS A 147 -5.49 14.95 -24.40
N GLY A 148 -4.98 15.42 -25.51
CA GLY A 148 -5.28 16.72 -26.08
C GLY A 148 -4.47 17.00 -27.32
N THR A 149 -4.79 18.07 -28.04
CA THR A 149 -4.03 18.53 -29.20
C THR A 149 -3.40 19.88 -28.88
N VAL A 150 -2.10 20.00 -29.11
CA VAL A 150 -1.35 21.25 -28.90
C VAL A 150 -1.12 21.92 -30.25
N LEU A 151 -1.60 23.16 -30.38
CA LEU A 151 -1.36 24.00 -31.54
C LEU A 151 -0.12 24.87 -31.30
N THR A 152 0.70 24.98 -32.33
CA THR A 152 1.84 25.93 -32.37
C THR A 152 1.38 27.33 -32.82
N PRO A 153 2.17 28.38 -32.55
CA PRO A 153 1.79 29.76 -32.90
C PRO A 153 1.49 30.00 -34.38
N ASP A 154 2.00 29.15 -35.26
CA ASP A 154 1.74 29.22 -36.71
C ASP A 154 0.43 28.54 -37.15
N GLN A 155 -0.30 27.90 -36.22
CA GLN A 155 -1.52 27.13 -36.48
C GLN A 155 -2.82 27.84 -36.00
N TYR A 156 -2.71 29.09 -35.44
CA TYR A 156 -3.84 29.88 -34.96
C TYR A 156 -3.70 31.35 -35.19
#